data_447b3e4d3fd4323505cebe3709ce685f
#
_entry.id   447b3e4d3fd4323505cebe3709ce685f
#
_cell.length_a   1.000
_cell.length_b   1.000
_cell.length_c   1.000
_cell.angle_alpha   90.00
_cell.angle_beta   90.00
_cell.angle_gamma   90.00
#
_symmetry.space_group_name_H-M   'P 1'
#
loop_
_entity.id
_entity.type
_entity.pdbx_description
1 polymer ?
#
loop_
_entity_poly.entity_id
_entity_poly.type
_entity_poly.pdbx_seq_one_letter_code
_entity_poly.pdbx_strand_id
1 'polypeptide(L)'
;MRIEVRNLCAGYGAKLVLDGVTLEIPAHGAVTLLGPNGCGKSTLLKVIGRILSPRSGEVLLDGRAVSQYDTGELARRMAILPQLHRASGELTVEELVSYGRFPHRRRFQWSGERDREAIGRALRMTRMESLRNRGISALSGGERQRAWIAMTLAQEPELLLLDEPTTFLDVCCQFEIIEMIRELNREFGITVVMV
;
A
#
# COMPACT_ATOMS: atom_id res chain seq x y z
N MET A 1 3.07 12.81 -3.08
CA MET A 1 3.80 12.85 -1.78
C MET A 1 5.26 12.52 -2.03
N ARG A 2 6.20 13.39 -1.61
CA ARG A 2 7.67 13.16 -1.67
C ARG A 2 8.12 12.44 -0.41
N ILE A 3 9.07 11.51 -0.54
CA ILE A 3 9.65 10.77 0.58
C ILE A 3 11.13 11.08 0.67
N GLU A 4 11.62 11.42 1.84
CA GLU A 4 13.04 11.56 2.14
C GLU A 4 13.39 10.63 3.32
N VAL A 5 14.41 9.83 3.13
CA VAL A 5 14.99 8.96 4.19
C VAL A 5 16.38 9.48 4.47
N ARG A 6 16.69 9.80 5.74
CA ARG A 6 17.96 10.42 6.13
C ARG A 6 18.67 9.60 7.20
N ASN A 7 19.85 9.07 6.87
CA ASN A 7 20.73 8.32 7.76
C ASN A 7 19.98 7.26 8.58
N LEU A 8 19.06 6.53 7.93
CA LEU A 8 18.14 5.63 8.59
C LEU A 8 18.82 4.35 9.04
N CYS A 9 18.76 4.06 10.34
CA CYS A 9 19.15 2.78 10.91
C CYS A 9 17.90 2.10 11.52
N ALA A 10 17.64 0.85 11.16
CA ALA A 10 16.50 0.10 11.67
C ALA A 10 16.78 -1.42 11.70
N GLY A 11 16.01 -2.15 12.50
CA GLY A 11 16.14 -3.61 12.60
C GLY A 11 15.25 -4.20 13.69
N TYR A 12 15.45 -5.48 13.98
CA TYR A 12 14.62 -6.26 14.90
C TYR A 12 15.45 -6.76 16.09
N GLY A 13 14.98 -6.54 17.31
CA GLY A 13 15.73 -6.91 18.52
C GLY A 13 17.15 -6.34 18.48
N ALA A 14 18.19 -7.14 18.62
CA ALA A 14 19.58 -6.71 18.51
C ALA A 14 20.10 -6.58 17.07
N LYS A 15 19.42 -7.21 16.09
CA LYS A 15 19.86 -7.26 14.70
C LYS A 15 19.59 -5.94 13.98
N LEU A 16 20.66 -5.28 13.49
CA LEU A 16 20.57 -4.16 12.56
C LEU A 16 20.33 -4.71 11.14
N VAL A 17 19.40 -4.13 10.40
CA VAL A 17 19.04 -4.53 9.02
C VAL A 17 19.28 -3.39 8.04
N LEU A 18 18.94 -2.17 8.43
CA LEU A 18 19.23 -0.95 7.67
C LEU A 18 20.29 -0.18 8.45
N ASP A 19 21.37 0.23 7.77
CA ASP A 19 22.50 0.94 8.36
C ASP A 19 22.80 2.20 7.54
N GLY A 20 22.47 3.38 8.07
CA GLY A 20 22.76 4.68 7.47
C GLY A 20 22.09 4.93 6.10
N VAL A 21 20.93 4.33 5.83
CA VAL A 21 20.27 4.46 4.53
C VAL A 21 19.78 5.89 4.31
N THR A 22 20.18 6.47 3.17
CA THR A 22 19.72 7.79 2.72
C THR A 22 19.24 7.68 1.28
N LEU A 23 18.00 8.09 1.03
CA LEU A 23 17.40 8.11 -0.31
C LEU A 23 16.28 9.13 -0.40
N GLU A 24 15.93 9.49 -1.63
CA GLU A 24 14.80 10.36 -1.93
C GLU A 24 13.93 9.74 -3.02
N ILE A 25 12.61 9.83 -2.85
CA ILE A 25 11.61 9.42 -3.82
C ILE A 25 10.76 10.65 -4.14
N PRO A 26 10.76 11.12 -5.40
CA PRO A 26 10.00 12.30 -5.78
C PRO A 26 8.50 12.07 -5.67
N ALA A 27 7.74 13.14 -5.45
CA ALA A 27 6.29 13.09 -5.54
C ALA A 27 5.87 12.59 -6.94
N HIS A 28 4.79 11.81 -6.99
CA HIS A 28 4.27 11.18 -8.20
C HIS A 28 5.25 10.22 -8.89
N GLY A 29 6.34 9.82 -8.22
CA GLY A 29 7.27 8.81 -8.70
C GLY A 29 6.74 7.38 -8.51
N ALA A 30 7.15 6.46 -9.39
CA ALA A 30 6.99 5.03 -9.21
C ALA A 30 8.38 4.39 -9.08
N VAL A 31 8.69 3.86 -7.91
CA VAL A 31 10.02 3.33 -7.58
C VAL A 31 9.93 1.88 -7.16
N THR A 32 10.81 1.04 -7.72
CA THR A 32 10.98 -0.36 -7.31
C THR A 32 12.31 -0.51 -6.57
N LEU A 33 12.25 -1.06 -5.36
CA LEU A 33 13.43 -1.41 -4.58
C LEU A 33 13.92 -2.80 -5.01
N LEU A 34 15.09 -2.88 -5.61
CA LEU A 34 15.70 -4.12 -6.08
C LEU A 34 16.84 -4.55 -5.16
N GLY A 35 17.03 -5.85 -5.02
CA GLY A 35 18.13 -6.43 -4.24
C GLY A 35 17.82 -7.86 -3.77
N PRO A 36 18.82 -8.59 -3.25
CA PRO A 36 18.66 -9.97 -2.80
C PRO A 36 17.68 -10.08 -1.62
N ASN A 37 17.18 -11.30 -1.38
CA ASN A 37 16.33 -11.56 -0.23
C ASN A 37 17.08 -11.30 1.08
N GLY A 38 16.41 -10.66 2.03
CA GLY A 38 16.98 -10.33 3.33
C GLY A 38 17.84 -9.06 3.39
N CYS A 39 18.02 -8.31 2.27
CA CYS A 39 18.81 -7.06 2.28
C CYS A 39 18.08 -5.85 2.92
N GLY A 40 16.86 -6.01 3.40
CA GLY A 40 16.17 -4.95 4.16
C GLY A 40 15.07 -4.19 3.41
N LYS A 41 14.71 -4.56 2.16
CA LYS A 41 13.68 -3.88 1.36
C LYS A 41 12.34 -3.72 2.10
N SER A 42 11.75 -4.83 2.56
CA SER A 42 10.51 -4.83 3.34
C SER A 42 10.66 -4.12 4.70
N THR A 43 11.88 -4.13 5.28
CA THR A 43 12.17 -3.37 6.50
C THR A 43 12.10 -1.87 6.21
N LEU A 44 12.65 -1.41 5.10
CA LEU A 44 12.57 -0.01 4.67
C LEU A 44 11.10 0.41 4.46
N LEU A 45 10.31 -0.40 3.74
CA LEU A 45 8.87 -0.12 3.57
C LEU A 45 8.15 -0.01 4.92
N LYS A 46 8.44 -0.91 5.87
CA LYS A 46 7.84 -0.87 7.21
C LYS A 46 8.22 0.37 8.01
N VAL A 47 9.45 0.89 7.83
CA VAL A 47 9.84 2.14 8.50
C VAL A 47 9.18 3.35 7.83
N ILE A 48 9.16 3.42 6.50
CA ILE A 48 8.43 4.47 5.76
C ILE A 48 6.96 4.46 6.18
N GLY A 49 6.37 3.27 6.27
CA GLY A 49 4.96 3.06 6.68
C GLY A 49 4.68 3.23 8.17
N ARG A 50 5.68 3.60 8.99
CA ARG A 50 5.55 3.74 10.46
C ARG A 50 5.06 2.45 11.17
N ILE A 51 5.27 1.28 10.55
CA ILE A 51 5.04 -0.02 11.18
C ILE A 51 6.22 -0.39 12.08
N LEU A 52 7.44 -0.01 11.66
CA LEU A 52 8.66 -0.22 12.42
C LEU A 52 9.28 1.14 12.75
N SER A 53 9.59 1.37 14.03
CA SER A 53 10.32 2.58 14.45
C SER A 53 11.79 2.47 14.10
N PRO A 54 12.41 3.53 13.56
CA PRO A 54 13.85 3.56 13.34
C PRO A 54 14.61 3.61 14.69
N ARG A 55 15.85 3.12 14.69
CA ARG A 55 16.79 3.29 15.83
C ARG A 55 17.44 4.65 15.80
N SER A 56 17.76 5.13 14.60
CA SER A 56 18.30 6.47 14.34
C SER A 56 17.94 6.91 12.92
N GLY A 57 18.15 8.19 12.63
CA GLY A 57 17.72 8.79 11.39
C GLY A 57 16.21 9.08 11.36
N GLU A 58 15.72 9.51 10.22
CA GLU A 58 14.33 9.92 10.09
C GLU A 58 13.78 9.63 8.68
N VAL A 59 12.45 9.54 8.60
CA VAL A 59 11.70 9.55 7.35
C VAL A 59 10.81 10.79 7.32
N LEU A 60 10.91 11.55 6.22
CA LEU A 60 10.09 12.73 6.00
C LEU A 60 9.12 12.48 4.85
N LEU A 61 7.89 12.91 5.00
CA LEU A 61 6.87 12.96 3.97
C LEU A 61 6.52 14.42 3.70
N ASP A 62 6.78 14.90 2.49
CA ASP A 62 6.63 16.32 2.11
C ASP A 62 7.37 17.27 3.08
N GLY A 63 8.56 16.87 3.58
CA GLY A 63 9.39 17.65 4.51
C GLY A 63 9.00 17.56 5.98
N ARG A 64 7.91 16.87 6.36
CA ARG A 64 7.48 16.65 7.74
C ARG A 64 7.82 15.22 8.19
N ALA A 65 8.41 15.07 9.38
CA ALA A 65 8.76 13.74 9.90
C ALA A 65 7.51 12.85 10.05
N VAL A 66 7.61 11.60 9.59
CA VAL A 66 6.48 10.65 9.63
C VAL A 66 5.98 10.40 11.05
N SER A 67 6.86 10.54 12.05
CA SER A 67 6.53 10.43 13.48
C SER A 67 5.62 11.56 14.00
N GLN A 68 5.60 12.70 13.32
CA GLN A 68 4.82 13.87 13.70
C GLN A 68 3.40 13.88 13.13
N TYR A 69 3.07 12.96 12.23
CA TYR A 69 1.72 12.83 11.70
C TYR A 69 0.80 12.17 12.74
N ASP A 70 -0.42 12.67 12.87
CA ASP A 70 -1.48 11.93 13.52
C ASP A 70 -1.73 10.60 12.77
N THR A 71 -2.06 9.54 13.50
CA THR A 71 -2.26 8.20 12.90
C THR A 71 -3.39 8.19 11.88
N GLY A 72 -4.49 8.90 12.18
CA GLY A 72 -5.62 9.01 11.25
C GLY A 72 -5.28 9.87 10.03
N GLU A 73 -4.48 10.95 10.20
CA GLU A 73 -3.98 11.77 9.11
C GLU A 73 -3.10 10.94 8.16
N LEU A 74 -2.11 10.23 8.72
CA LEU A 74 -1.21 9.39 7.94
C LEU A 74 -1.96 8.27 7.20
N ALA A 75 -2.90 7.62 7.90
CA ALA A 75 -3.70 6.55 7.33
C ALA A 75 -4.63 7.00 6.19
N ARG A 76 -4.98 8.27 6.08
CA ARG A 76 -5.72 8.81 4.93
C ARG A 76 -4.84 9.14 3.73
N ARG A 77 -3.54 9.36 3.94
CA ARG A 77 -2.61 9.78 2.89
C ARG A 77 -1.72 8.65 2.38
N MET A 78 -1.54 7.58 3.16
CA MET A 78 -0.63 6.49 2.85
C MET A 78 -1.32 5.14 3.05
N ALA A 79 -1.29 4.29 2.03
CA ALA A 79 -1.75 2.91 2.10
C ALA A 79 -0.58 1.94 1.97
N ILE A 80 -0.69 0.80 2.65
CA ILE A 80 0.33 -0.26 2.65
C ILE A 80 -0.34 -1.58 2.33
N LEU A 81 0.19 -2.29 1.34
CA LEU A 81 -0.13 -3.68 1.06
C LEU A 81 1.05 -4.55 1.52
N PRO A 82 0.93 -5.31 2.62
CA PRO A 82 1.98 -6.21 3.07
C PRO A 82 2.07 -7.46 2.18
N GLN A 83 3.20 -8.16 2.19
CA GLN A 83 3.43 -9.39 1.43
C GLN A 83 2.38 -10.48 1.73
N LEU A 84 2.06 -10.68 3.01
CA LEU A 84 1.07 -11.67 3.44
C LEU A 84 -0.20 -10.98 3.92
N HIS A 85 -1.29 -11.29 3.24
CA HIS A 85 -2.62 -10.83 3.61
C HIS A 85 -3.60 -11.99 3.53
N ARG A 86 -4.45 -12.11 4.53
CA ARG A 86 -5.47 -13.15 4.62
C ARG A 86 -6.83 -12.50 4.86
N ALA A 87 -7.82 -12.93 4.11
CA ALA A 87 -9.21 -12.63 4.41
C ALA A 87 -9.90 -13.92 4.88
N SER A 88 -10.86 -13.80 5.77
CA SER A 88 -11.79 -14.90 6.04
C SER A 88 -12.58 -15.19 4.75
N GLY A 89 -12.77 -16.47 4.41
CA GLY A 89 -13.28 -16.90 3.10
C GLY A 89 -14.72 -16.49 2.75
N GLU A 90 -15.45 -15.87 3.67
CA GLU A 90 -16.84 -15.47 3.50
C GLU A 90 -17.01 -14.03 2.94
N LEU A 91 -15.95 -13.22 2.91
CA LEU A 91 -16.04 -11.84 2.44
C LEU A 91 -16.19 -11.76 0.91
N THR A 92 -17.07 -10.88 0.45
CA THR A 92 -17.11 -10.46 -0.94
C THR A 92 -15.98 -9.47 -1.27
N VAL A 93 -15.71 -9.27 -2.56
CA VAL A 93 -14.75 -8.26 -3.03
C VAL A 93 -15.13 -6.87 -2.52
N GLU A 94 -16.40 -6.47 -2.61
CA GLU A 94 -16.87 -5.16 -2.15
C GLU A 94 -16.69 -4.97 -0.64
N GLU A 95 -16.99 -5.99 0.15
CA GLU A 95 -16.78 -5.96 1.60
C GLU A 95 -15.30 -5.81 1.95
N LEU A 96 -14.39 -6.57 1.28
CA LEU A 96 -12.96 -6.39 1.45
C LEU A 96 -12.53 -4.96 1.12
N VAL A 97 -12.93 -4.45 -0.06
CA VAL A 97 -12.55 -3.10 -0.51
C VAL A 97 -13.09 -2.03 0.43
N SER A 98 -14.24 -2.25 1.05
CA SER A 98 -14.83 -1.33 2.02
C SER A 98 -13.96 -1.11 3.26
N TYR A 99 -13.09 -2.06 3.62
CA TYR A 99 -12.14 -1.88 4.72
C TYR A 99 -11.11 -0.78 4.47
N GLY A 100 -10.80 -0.48 3.21
CA GLY A 100 -9.96 0.67 2.86
C GLY A 100 -10.55 2.01 3.32
N ARG A 101 -11.85 2.08 3.62
CA ARG A 101 -12.50 3.30 4.10
C ARG A 101 -12.39 3.54 5.60
N PHE A 102 -11.82 2.59 6.39
CA PHE A 102 -11.67 2.77 7.84
C PHE A 102 -11.07 4.11 8.27
N PRO A 103 -9.99 4.63 7.66
CA PRO A 103 -9.40 5.90 8.06
C PRO A 103 -10.29 7.12 7.85
N HIS A 104 -11.31 7.00 7.01
CA HIS A 104 -12.26 8.08 6.70
C HIS A 104 -13.53 8.03 7.53
N ARG A 105 -13.80 6.91 8.22
CA ARG A 105 -15.01 6.74 9.03
C ARG A 105 -14.93 7.60 10.30
N ARG A 106 -15.98 8.37 10.55
CA ARG A 106 -16.19 8.99 11.85
C ARG A 106 -16.87 7.98 12.78
N ARG A 107 -16.63 8.11 14.09
CA ARG A 107 -17.25 7.28 15.12
C ARG A 107 -18.77 7.21 14.87
N PHE A 108 -19.32 5.99 14.67
CA PHE A 108 -20.74 5.71 14.45
C PHE A 108 -21.36 6.08 13.09
N GLN A 109 -20.59 6.38 12.04
CA GLN A 109 -21.16 6.52 10.68
C GLN A 109 -20.88 5.27 9.85
N TRP A 110 -21.96 4.64 9.38
CA TRP A 110 -21.91 3.62 8.32
C TRP A 110 -21.59 4.30 6.97
N SER A 111 -21.04 3.55 6.03
CA SER A 111 -20.57 4.05 4.73
C SER A 111 -21.56 5.02 4.07
N GLY A 112 -21.17 6.29 3.96
CA GLY A 112 -21.93 7.30 3.24
C GLY A 112 -21.75 7.18 1.72
N GLU A 113 -22.40 8.06 0.97
CA GLU A 113 -22.31 8.11 -0.49
C GLU A 113 -20.86 8.24 -0.99
N ARG A 114 -20.05 9.08 -0.33
CA ARG A 114 -18.60 9.23 -0.61
C ARG A 114 -17.82 7.92 -0.49
N ASP A 115 -18.15 7.08 0.48
CA ASP A 115 -17.47 5.79 0.65
C ASP A 115 -17.85 4.84 -0.47
N ARG A 116 -19.13 4.79 -0.88
CA ARG A 116 -19.59 3.98 -2.02
C ARG A 116 -18.92 4.41 -3.32
N GLU A 117 -18.81 5.71 -3.55
CA GLU A 117 -18.10 6.26 -4.71
C GLU A 117 -16.60 5.89 -4.71
N ALA A 118 -15.92 6.01 -3.57
CA ALA A 118 -14.51 5.63 -3.43
C ALA A 118 -14.29 4.13 -3.67
N ILE A 119 -15.15 3.27 -3.10
CA ILE A 119 -15.14 1.83 -3.35
C ILE A 119 -15.39 1.54 -4.84
N GLY A 120 -16.41 2.16 -5.45
CA GLY A 120 -16.69 1.99 -6.87
C GLY A 120 -15.53 2.44 -7.77
N ARG A 121 -14.86 3.57 -7.45
CA ARG A 121 -13.64 4.00 -8.16
C ARG A 121 -12.53 2.97 -8.03
N ALA A 122 -12.23 2.51 -6.82
CA ALA A 122 -11.19 1.52 -6.58
C ALA A 122 -11.43 0.21 -7.35
N LEU A 123 -12.67 -0.27 -7.39
CA LEU A 123 -13.05 -1.46 -8.15
C LEU A 123 -12.86 -1.28 -9.66
N ARG A 124 -13.21 -0.10 -10.22
CA ARG A 124 -12.97 0.21 -11.64
C ARG A 124 -11.48 0.30 -11.96
N MET A 125 -10.70 1.02 -11.15
CA MET A 125 -9.25 1.18 -11.31
C MET A 125 -8.51 -0.16 -11.33
N THR A 126 -9.02 -1.16 -10.62
CA THR A 126 -8.44 -2.50 -10.55
C THR A 126 -9.14 -3.54 -11.43
N ARG A 127 -10.11 -3.12 -12.26
CA ARG A 127 -10.90 -3.99 -13.15
C ARG A 127 -11.65 -5.09 -12.39
N MET A 128 -12.11 -4.79 -11.16
CA MET A 128 -12.81 -5.73 -10.27
C MET A 128 -14.32 -5.49 -10.17
N GLU A 129 -14.88 -4.54 -10.92
CA GLU A 129 -16.28 -4.14 -10.81
C GLU A 129 -17.27 -5.29 -11.09
N SER A 130 -17.02 -6.12 -12.10
CA SER A 130 -17.85 -7.30 -12.43
C SER A 130 -17.78 -8.41 -11.36
N LEU A 131 -16.75 -8.40 -10.52
CA LEU A 131 -16.51 -9.38 -9.47
C LEU A 131 -16.89 -8.88 -8.08
N ARG A 132 -17.49 -7.69 -7.96
CA ARG A 132 -17.75 -7.01 -6.68
C ARG A 132 -18.48 -7.87 -5.63
N ASN A 133 -19.45 -8.68 -6.10
CA ASN A 133 -20.25 -9.55 -5.21
C ASN A 133 -19.68 -10.96 -5.08
N ARG A 134 -18.53 -11.26 -5.71
CA ARG A 134 -17.91 -12.59 -5.66
C ARG A 134 -17.13 -12.75 -4.36
N GLY A 135 -17.21 -13.93 -3.75
CA GLY A 135 -16.43 -14.27 -2.56
C GLY A 135 -14.93 -14.31 -2.86
N ILE A 136 -14.10 -13.79 -1.96
CA ILE A 136 -12.63 -13.73 -2.10
C ILE A 136 -12.02 -15.12 -2.30
N SER A 137 -12.59 -16.15 -1.66
CA SER A 137 -12.13 -17.53 -1.80
C SER A 137 -12.32 -18.12 -3.20
N ALA A 138 -13.28 -17.58 -3.98
CA ALA A 138 -13.61 -18.02 -5.33
C ALA A 138 -12.80 -17.28 -6.42
N LEU A 139 -11.90 -16.38 -6.05
CA LEU A 139 -11.04 -15.62 -6.95
C LEU A 139 -9.77 -16.40 -7.31
N SER A 140 -9.28 -16.23 -8.54
CA SER A 140 -7.92 -16.60 -8.93
C SER A 140 -6.88 -15.81 -8.12
N GLY A 141 -5.59 -16.22 -8.17
CA GLY A 141 -4.50 -15.52 -7.50
C GLY A 141 -4.40 -14.05 -7.92
N GLY A 142 -4.41 -13.79 -9.23
CA GLY A 142 -4.35 -12.44 -9.78
C GLY A 142 -5.57 -11.58 -9.46
N GLU A 143 -6.79 -12.14 -9.54
CA GLU A 143 -8.03 -11.45 -9.13
C GLU A 143 -7.99 -11.10 -7.64
N ARG A 144 -7.53 -12.03 -6.81
CA ARG A 144 -7.40 -11.80 -5.37
C ARG A 144 -6.42 -10.68 -5.08
N GLN A 145 -5.28 -10.66 -5.77
CA GLN A 145 -4.29 -9.58 -5.64
C GLN A 145 -4.87 -8.22 -6.06
N ARG A 146 -5.60 -8.15 -7.18
CA ARG A 146 -6.31 -6.94 -7.59
C ARG A 146 -7.33 -6.46 -6.56
N ALA A 147 -8.06 -7.39 -5.91
CA ALA A 147 -8.99 -7.03 -4.84
C ALA A 147 -8.28 -6.41 -3.62
N TRP A 148 -7.12 -6.93 -3.22
CA TRP A 148 -6.31 -6.34 -2.16
C TRP A 148 -5.76 -4.96 -2.52
N ILE A 149 -5.30 -4.77 -3.76
CA ILE A 149 -4.88 -3.45 -4.26
C ILE A 149 -6.09 -2.50 -4.29
N ALA A 150 -7.28 -2.96 -4.71
CA ALA A 150 -8.50 -2.16 -4.66
C ALA A 150 -8.82 -1.67 -3.24
N MET A 151 -8.64 -2.52 -2.23
CA MET A 151 -8.82 -2.14 -0.83
C MET A 151 -7.86 -0.98 -0.44
N THR A 152 -6.59 -1.05 -0.84
CA THR A 152 -5.65 0.05 -0.56
C THR A 152 -6.01 1.33 -1.30
N LEU A 153 -6.51 1.22 -2.55
CA LEU A 153 -6.93 2.38 -3.35
C LEU A 153 -8.23 3.02 -2.85
N ALA A 154 -9.13 2.23 -2.25
CA ALA A 154 -10.35 2.77 -1.63
C ALA A 154 -10.03 3.73 -0.47
N GLN A 155 -8.83 3.68 0.08
CA GLN A 155 -8.31 4.62 1.07
C GLN A 155 -8.00 6.01 0.45
N GLU A 156 -7.98 6.13 -0.89
CA GLU A 156 -7.60 7.34 -1.65
C GLU A 156 -6.21 7.88 -1.26
N PRO A 157 -5.16 7.03 -1.28
CA PRO A 157 -3.85 7.42 -0.79
C PRO A 157 -3.09 8.30 -1.78
N GLU A 158 -2.23 9.19 -1.28
CA GLU A 158 -1.22 9.91 -2.05
C GLU A 158 0.07 9.07 -2.24
N LEU A 159 0.30 8.12 -1.32
CA LEU A 159 1.43 7.20 -1.30
C LEU A 159 0.96 5.76 -1.12
N LEU A 160 1.40 4.88 -2.04
CA LEU A 160 1.12 3.45 -2.01
C LEU A 160 2.42 2.67 -1.82
N LEU A 161 2.52 1.92 -0.73
CA LEU A 161 3.62 1.02 -0.41
C LEU A 161 3.20 -0.42 -0.67
N LEU A 162 3.92 -1.14 -1.55
CA LEU A 162 3.60 -2.49 -1.96
C LEU A 162 4.78 -3.43 -1.66
N ASP A 163 4.58 -4.36 -0.73
CA ASP A 163 5.59 -5.35 -0.37
C ASP A 163 5.34 -6.65 -1.14
N GLU A 164 6.15 -6.89 -2.19
CA GLU A 164 6.08 -8.03 -3.09
C GLU A 164 4.68 -8.28 -3.69
N PRO A 165 4.08 -7.31 -4.41
CA PRO A 165 2.69 -7.40 -4.86
C PRO A 165 2.46 -8.45 -5.95
N THR A 166 3.50 -9.04 -6.50
CA THR A 166 3.43 -10.03 -7.61
C THR A 166 3.87 -11.44 -7.18
N THR A 167 4.25 -11.62 -5.92
CA THR A 167 4.72 -12.92 -5.40
C THR A 167 3.60 -13.98 -5.47
N PHE A 168 3.96 -15.20 -5.87
CA PHE A 168 3.07 -16.34 -6.09
C PHE A 168 2.08 -16.21 -7.26
N LEU A 169 2.26 -15.24 -8.15
CA LEU A 169 1.48 -15.10 -9.37
C LEU A 169 2.24 -15.69 -10.58
N ASP A 170 1.50 -16.18 -11.55
CA ASP A 170 2.08 -16.51 -12.86
C ASP A 170 2.56 -15.24 -13.60
N VAL A 171 3.42 -15.44 -14.61
CA VAL A 171 4.08 -14.34 -15.32
C VAL A 171 3.07 -13.39 -15.97
N CYS A 172 1.97 -13.88 -16.52
CA CYS A 172 0.96 -13.04 -17.14
C CYS A 172 0.29 -12.13 -16.09
N CYS A 173 -0.13 -12.71 -14.96
CA CYS A 173 -0.71 -11.96 -13.85
C CYS A 173 0.27 -10.94 -13.26
N GLN A 174 1.58 -11.27 -13.18
CA GLN A 174 2.60 -10.31 -12.73
C GLN A 174 2.64 -9.08 -13.63
N PHE A 175 2.68 -9.27 -14.95
CA PHE A 175 2.67 -8.15 -15.91
C PHE A 175 1.41 -7.31 -15.79
N GLU A 176 0.23 -7.94 -15.68
CA GLU A 176 -1.04 -7.21 -15.50
C GLU A 176 -1.04 -6.33 -14.24
N ILE A 177 -0.53 -6.85 -13.11
CA ILE A 177 -0.43 -6.09 -11.86
C ILE A 177 0.54 -4.91 -12.01
N ILE A 178 1.71 -5.12 -12.63
CA ILE A 178 2.70 -4.06 -12.84
C ILE A 178 2.16 -2.96 -13.75
N GLU A 179 1.51 -3.32 -14.87
CA GLU A 179 0.89 -2.34 -15.76
C GLU A 179 -0.22 -1.55 -15.04
N MET A 180 -1.08 -2.22 -14.29
CA MET A 180 -2.10 -1.55 -13.47
C MET A 180 -1.46 -0.56 -12.48
N ILE A 181 -0.36 -0.92 -11.79
CA ILE A 181 0.34 -0.01 -10.87
C ILE A 181 0.92 1.19 -11.63
N ARG A 182 1.44 1.00 -12.83
CA ARG A 182 1.93 2.09 -13.70
C ARG A 182 0.79 3.02 -14.14
N GLU A 183 -0.36 2.45 -14.53
CA GLU A 183 -1.56 3.23 -14.86
C GLU A 183 -1.99 4.08 -13.66
N LEU A 184 -2.03 3.50 -12.45
CA LEU A 184 -2.37 4.21 -11.21
C LEU A 184 -1.44 5.40 -10.93
N ASN A 185 -0.14 5.21 -11.09
CA ASN A 185 0.83 6.29 -10.94
C ASN A 185 0.62 7.39 -11.99
N ARG A 186 0.51 7.02 -13.27
CA ARG A 186 0.45 7.97 -14.39
C ARG A 186 -0.86 8.76 -14.42
N GLU A 187 -2.01 8.10 -14.19
CA GLU A 187 -3.32 8.72 -14.36
C GLU A 187 -3.81 9.42 -13.10
N PHE A 188 -3.47 8.88 -11.93
CA PHE A 188 -3.95 9.42 -10.65
C PHE A 188 -2.85 10.11 -9.83
N GLY A 189 -1.61 10.14 -10.32
CA GLY A 189 -0.50 10.82 -9.65
C GLY A 189 -0.13 10.24 -8.29
N ILE A 190 -0.50 8.97 -8.01
CA ILE A 190 -0.15 8.29 -6.76
C ILE A 190 1.35 8.00 -6.75
N THR A 191 2.06 8.40 -5.70
CA THR A 191 3.45 7.97 -5.50
C THR A 191 3.46 6.49 -5.12
N VAL A 192 4.26 5.68 -5.81
CA VAL A 192 4.32 4.23 -5.55
C VAL A 192 5.73 3.81 -5.18
N VAL A 193 5.86 3.04 -4.11
CA VAL A 193 7.10 2.35 -3.72
C VAL A 193 6.79 0.87 -3.59
N MET A 194 7.49 0.04 -4.36
CA MET A 194 7.29 -1.40 -4.33
C MET A 194 8.61 -2.18 -4.18
N VAL A 195 8.51 -3.37 -3.66
CA VAL A 195 9.59 -4.37 -3.55
C VAL A 195 9.32 -5.52 -4.50
#